data_cdc6c7f7ee230babe657ebb7a3a77550
#
_entry.id   cdc6c7f7ee230babe657ebb7a3a77550
#
_cell.length_a   1.000
_cell.length_b   1.000
_cell.length_c   1.000
_cell.angle_alpha   90.00
_cell.angle_beta   90.00
_cell.angle_gamma   90.00
#
_symmetry.space_group_name_H-M   'P 1'
#
loop_
_entity.id
_entity.type
_entity.pdbx_description
1 polymer ?
#
loop_
_entity_poly.entity_id
_entity_poly.type
_entity_poly.pdbx_seq_one_letter_code
_entity_poly.pdbx_strand_id
1 'polypeptide(L)'
;MDGGQVRFLAALSENRAPPPYDKLPTVKELGYPVSWESTNIIIGPAGMPKDIAAKIALAVEQAAKEPEFIKFAQERDARPDYIAPEKIIPTMDKRREVVKEIMAKAGLLKESN
;
A
#
# COMPACT_ATOMS: atom_id res chain seq x y z
N MET A 1 -15.02 11.88 -11.31
CA MET A 1 -14.58 13.22 -10.81
C MET A 1 -14.85 14.31 -11.84
N ASP A 2 -16.05 14.33 -12.36
CA ASP A 2 -16.41 15.18 -13.51
C ASP A 2 -16.93 16.57 -13.11
N GLY A 3 -16.75 16.95 -11.84
CA GLY A 3 -17.24 18.22 -11.31
C GLY A 3 -16.31 19.42 -11.44
N GLY A 4 -15.08 19.25 -11.94
CA GLY A 4 -14.12 20.35 -12.14
C GLY A 4 -13.66 21.08 -10.87
N GLN A 5 -14.07 20.62 -9.68
CA GLN A 5 -13.80 21.29 -8.40
C GLN A 5 -12.41 20.97 -7.83
N VAL A 6 -11.80 19.86 -8.25
CA VAL A 6 -10.48 19.41 -7.81
C VAL A 6 -9.64 18.92 -8.99
N ARG A 7 -8.33 19.07 -8.85
CA ARG A 7 -7.34 18.57 -9.81
C ARG A 7 -6.31 17.74 -9.08
N PHE A 8 -6.06 16.54 -9.57
CA PHE A 8 -4.93 15.74 -9.12
C PHE A 8 -3.61 16.39 -9.58
N LEU A 9 -2.63 16.44 -8.69
CA LEU A 9 -1.32 17.00 -8.96
C LEU A 9 -0.27 15.90 -9.14
N ALA A 10 -0.27 14.91 -8.27
CA ALA A 10 0.65 13.78 -8.30
C ALA A 10 0.09 12.61 -7.49
N ALA A 11 0.61 11.41 -7.75
CA ALA A 11 0.35 10.21 -6.96
C ALA A 11 1.46 9.99 -5.93
N LEU A 12 1.10 9.56 -4.71
CA LEU A 12 2.07 9.21 -3.66
C LEU A 12 2.61 7.78 -3.80
N SER A 13 2.07 6.98 -4.70
CA SER A 13 2.50 5.60 -4.94
C SER A 13 3.92 5.52 -5.53
N GLU A 14 4.56 4.36 -5.37
CA GLU A 14 5.89 4.09 -5.95
C GLU A 14 5.86 4.14 -7.49
N ASN A 15 4.79 3.63 -8.08
CA ASN A 15 4.55 3.60 -9.51
C ASN A 15 3.31 4.42 -9.86
N ARG A 16 3.20 4.86 -11.11
CA ARG A 16 2.00 5.53 -11.60
C ARG A 16 0.76 4.66 -11.45
N ALA A 17 -0.37 5.29 -11.19
CA ALA A 17 -1.66 4.62 -11.14
C ALA A 17 -2.05 4.04 -12.52
N PRO A 18 -2.91 3.01 -12.57
CA PRO A 18 -3.47 2.55 -13.84
C PRO A 18 -4.43 3.60 -14.45
N PRO A 19 -4.81 3.44 -15.73
CA PRO A 19 -5.85 4.27 -16.33
C PRO A 19 -7.12 4.36 -15.44
N PRO A 20 -7.77 5.51 -15.36
CA PRO A 20 -7.55 6.72 -16.16
C PRO A 20 -6.47 7.68 -15.63
N TYR A 21 -5.73 7.30 -14.56
CA TYR A 21 -4.77 8.17 -13.87
C TYR A 21 -3.31 7.93 -14.26
N ASP A 22 -3.05 7.14 -15.29
CA ASP A 22 -1.73 6.77 -15.79
C ASP A 22 -0.85 7.94 -16.26
N LYS A 23 -1.49 9.06 -16.61
CA LYS A 23 -0.79 10.30 -16.98
C LYS A 23 -0.35 11.14 -15.77
N LEU A 24 -0.83 10.82 -14.57
CA LEU A 24 -0.47 11.54 -13.36
C LEU A 24 0.95 11.12 -12.93
N PRO A 25 1.88 12.08 -12.75
CA PRO A 25 3.22 11.74 -12.27
C PRO A 25 3.16 11.30 -10.81
N THR A 26 4.12 10.51 -10.37
CA THR A 26 4.34 10.27 -8.95
C THR A 26 5.10 11.44 -8.34
N VAL A 27 4.98 11.65 -7.02
CA VAL A 27 5.77 12.66 -6.29
C VAL A 27 7.28 12.36 -6.40
N LYS A 28 7.66 11.09 -6.54
CA LYS A 28 9.03 10.64 -6.76
C LYS A 28 9.57 11.13 -8.11
N GLU A 29 8.79 11.03 -9.19
CA GLU A 29 9.15 11.58 -10.51
C GLU A 29 9.28 13.10 -10.50
N LEU A 30 8.58 13.79 -9.57
CA LEU A 30 8.69 15.23 -9.36
C LEU A 30 9.87 15.64 -8.46
N GLY A 31 10.75 14.70 -8.09
CA GLY A 31 11.97 14.97 -7.32
C GLY A 31 11.82 14.83 -5.80
N TYR A 32 10.67 14.40 -5.31
CA TYR A 32 10.45 14.14 -3.88
C TYR A 32 10.62 12.64 -3.60
N PRO A 33 11.67 12.18 -2.89
CA PRO A 33 11.96 10.75 -2.68
C PRO A 33 11.04 10.12 -1.60
N VAL A 34 9.73 10.29 -1.77
CA VAL A 34 8.71 9.80 -0.86
C VAL A 34 7.71 8.98 -1.65
N SER A 35 7.34 7.81 -1.13
CA SER A 35 6.20 7.03 -1.60
C SER A 35 5.40 6.54 -0.40
N TRP A 36 4.08 6.51 -0.54
CA TRP A 36 3.17 6.01 0.47
C TRP A 36 2.02 5.26 -0.18
N GLU A 37 1.83 4.02 0.22
CA GLU A 37 0.73 3.18 -0.24
C GLU A 37 0.02 2.57 0.96
N SER A 38 -1.30 2.55 0.93
CA SER A 38 -2.10 1.83 1.91
C SER A 38 -1.91 0.33 1.74
N THR A 39 -1.83 -0.38 2.86
CA THR A 39 -1.73 -1.85 2.87
C THR A 39 -2.78 -2.41 3.80
N ASN A 40 -3.61 -3.31 3.29
CA ASN A 40 -4.51 -4.12 4.10
C ASN A 40 -3.76 -5.39 4.51
N ILE A 41 -3.78 -5.71 5.80
CA ILE A 41 -3.06 -6.86 6.35
C ILE A 41 -4.07 -7.79 7.01
N ILE A 42 -3.99 -9.08 6.69
CA ILE A 42 -4.72 -10.13 7.41
C ILE A 42 -3.79 -10.64 8.51
N ILE A 43 -4.28 -10.61 9.74
CA ILE A 43 -3.53 -11.07 10.92
C ILE A 43 -4.27 -12.24 11.55
N GLY A 44 -3.50 -13.16 12.13
CA GLY A 44 -4.01 -14.31 12.87
C GLY A 44 -3.54 -14.28 14.33
N PRO A 45 -4.09 -15.15 15.20
CA PRO A 45 -3.66 -15.27 16.58
C PRO A 45 -2.22 -15.74 16.67
N ALA A 46 -1.53 -15.33 17.75
CA ALA A 46 -0.21 -15.82 18.06
C ALA A 46 -0.24 -17.35 18.23
N GLY A 47 0.77 -18.04 17.68
CA GLY A 47 0.85 -19.50 17.75
C GLY A 47 -0.01 -20.25 16.73
N MET A 48 -0.61 -19.56 15.74
CA MET A 48 -1.29 -20.24 14.64
C MET A 48 -0.36 -21.26 13.97
N PRO A 49 -0.83 -22.51 13.71
CA PRO A 49 -0.04 -23.50 12.97
C PRO A 49 0.40 -23.00 11.61
N LYS A 50 1.66 -23.23 11.27
CA LYS A 50 2.27 -22.70 10.03
C LYS A 50 1.56 -23.18 8.75
N ASP A 51 1.05 -24.40 8.75
CA ASP A 51 0.30 -24.98 7.63
C ASP A 51 -1.04 -24.27 7.41
N ILE A 52 -1.72 -23.87 8.48
CA ILE A 52 -2.96 -23.07 8.41
C ILE A 52 -2.64 -21.66 7.89
N ALA A 53 -1.61 -21.03 8.42
CA ALA A 53 -1.18 -19.71 7.95
C ALA A 53 -0.81 -19.74 6.45
N ALA A 54 -0.09 -20.77 6.00
CA ALA A 54 0.25 -20.97 4.59
C ALA A 54 -0.97 -21.17 3.69
N LYS A 55 -1.96 -21.95 4.15
CA LYS A 55 -3.22 -22.14 3.40
C LYS A 55 -3.99 -20.84 3.24
N ILE A 56 -4.06 -20.02 4.30
CA ILE A 56 -4.72 -18.71 4.24
C ILE A 56 -3.96 -17.78 3.28
N ALA A 57 -2.64 -17.72 3.37
CA ALA A 57 -1.82 -16.90 2.48
C ALA A 57 -2.00 -17.27 1.01
N LEU A 58 -2.03 -18.58 0.70
CA LEU A 58 -2.30 -19.08 -0.65
C LEU A 58 -3.70 -18.69 -1.13
N ALA A 59 -4.72 -18.84 -0.29
CA ALA A 59 -6.09 -18.46 -0.65
C ALA A 59 -6.18 -16.94 -0.94
N VAL A 60 -5.51 -16.09 -0.15
CA VAL A 60 -5.45 -14.64 -0.37
C VAL A 60 -4.72 -14.31 -1.67
N GLU A 61 -3.60 -15.00 -1.95
CA GLU A 61 -2.87 -14.84 -3.21
C GLU A 61 -3.73 -15.18 -4.43
N GLN A 62 -4.46 -16.30 -4.36
CA GLN A 62 -5.36 -16.73 -5.42
C GLN A 62 -6.51 -15.73 -5.59
N ALA A 63 -7.16 -15.33 -4.50
CA ALA A 63 -8.24 -14.34 -4.54
C ALA A 63 -7.80 -13.00 -5.14
N ALA A 64 -6.59 -12.54 -4.85
CA ALA A 64 -6.05 -11.30 -5.41
C ALA A 64 -5.83 -11.35 -6.93
N LYS A 65 -5.77 -12.55 -7.52
CA LYS A 65 -5.61 -12.80 -8.97
C LYS A 65 -6.94 -13.05 -9.68
N GLU A 66 -8.03 -13.22 -8.93
CA GLU A 66 -9.35 -13.46 -9.52
C GLU A 66 -9.84 -12.25 -10.32
N PRO A 67 -10.33 -12.45 -11.57
CA PRO A 67 -10.80 -11.35 -12.41
C PRO A 67 -11.90 -10.50 -11.78
N GLU A 68 -12.81 -11.13 -11.04
CA GLU A 68 -13.89 -10.43 -10.33
C GLU A 68 -13.34 -9.53 -9.22
N PHE A 69 -12.35 -9.99 -8.47
CA PHE A 69 -11.71 -9.17 -7.44
C PHE A 69 -10.91 -8.02 -8.04
N ILE A 70 -10.19 -8.26 -9.13
CA ILE A 70 -9.45 -7.21 -9.86
C ILE A 70 -10.42 -6.14 -10.35
N LYS A 71 -11.54 -6.52 -10.97
CA LYS A 71 -12.58 -5.61 -11.41
C LYS A 71 -13.17 -4.81 -10.25
N PHE A 72 -13.53 -5.48 -9.16
CA PHE A 72 -14.05 -4.85 -7.95
C PHE A 72 -13.07 -3.81 -7.37
N ALA A 73 -11.78 -4.13 -7.36
CA ALA A 73 -10.75 -3.20 -6.89
C ALA A 73 -10.62 -1.99 -7.82
N GLN A 74 -10.59 -2.21 -9.13
CA GLN A 74 -10.50 -1.14 -10.13
C GLN A 74 -11.69 -0.17 -10.08
N GLU A 75 -12.90 -0.67 -9.86
CA GLU A 75 -14.10 0.17 -9.67
C GLU A 75 -14.01 1.09 -8.44
N ARG A 76 -13.06 0.84 -7.55
CA ARG A 76 -12.79 1.62 -6.33
C ARG A 76 -11.44 2.33 -6.36
N ASP A 77 -10.88 2.48 -7.56
CA ASP A 77 -9.55 3.09 -7.76
C ASP A 77 -8.45 2.41 -6.93
N ALA A 78 -8.63 1.12 -6.60
CA ALA A 78 -7.67 0.32 -5.88
C ALA A 78 -6.95 -0.67 -6.82
N ARG A 79 -5.69 -0.94 -6.50
CA ARG A 79 -4.89 -1.95 -7.21
C ARG A 79 -4.63 -3.12 -6.26
N PRO A 80 -5.12 -4.33 -6.59
CA PRO A 80 -4.78 -5.51 -5.82
C PRO A 80 -3.32 -5.87 -6.08
N ASP A 81 -2.49 -5.73 -5.05
CA ASP A 81 -1.07 -6.08 -5.09
C ASP A 81 -0.76 -7.00 -3.91
N TYR A 82 -0.53 -8.28 -4.20
CA TYR A 82 -0.28 -9.27 -3.17
C TYR A 82 1.14 -9.16 -2.64
N ILE A 83 1.27 -9.05 -1.32
CA ILE A 83 2.55 -9.11 -0.62
C ILE A 83 2.64 -10.45 0.12
N ALA A 84 3.61 -11.26 -0.26
CA ALA A 84 3.85 -12.55 0.39
C ALA A 84 4.19 -12.40 1.88
N PRO A 85 3.77 -13.33 2.75
CA PRO A 85 3.90 -13.21 4.22
C PRO A 85 5.31 -12.85 4.69
N GLU A 86 6.33 -13.45 4.10
CA GLU A 86 7.74 -13.21 4.45
C GLU A 86 8.22 -11.79 4.12
N LYS A 87 7.52 -11.08 3.23
CA LYS A 87 7.85 -9.70 2.85
C LYS A 87 7.09 -8.66 3.66
N ILE A 88 6.05 -9.06 4.42
CA ILE A 88 5.20 -8.12 5.16
C ILE A 88 6.02 -7.36 6.22
N ILE A 89 6.74 -8.07 7.10
CA ILE A 89 7.50 -7.45 8.18
C ILE A 89 8.60 -6.53 7.62
N PRO A 90 9.47 -6.97 6.68
CA PRO A 90 10.46 -6.07 6.08
C PRO A 90 9.85 -4.83 5.43
N THR A 91 8.69 -4.98 4.79
CA THR A 91 7.98 -3.84 4.18
C THR A 91 7.48 -2.86 5.24
N MET A 92 6.91 -3.36 6.33
CA MET A 92 6.43 -2.53 7.43
C MET A 92 7.57 -1.82 8.17
N ASP A 93 8.70 -2.50 8.38
CA ASP A 93 9.87 -1.91 9.03
C ASP A 93 10.44 -0.77 8.19
N LYS A 94 10.58 -0.96 6.88
CA LYS A 94 11.00 0.11 5.98
C LYS A 94 10.06 1.32 6.03
N ARG A 95 8.74 1.09 6.03
CA ARG A 95 7.75 2.16 6.14
C ARG A 95 7.81 2.86 7.50
N ARG A 96 8.04 2.12 8.57
CA ARG A 96 8.19 2.69 9.92
C ARG A 96 9.34 3.69 9.97
N GLU A 97 10.47 3.38 9.37
CA GLU A 97 11.62 4.31 9.36
C GLU A 97 11.30 5.59 8.57
N VAL A 98 10.64 5.48 7.41
CA VAL A 98 10.18 6.64 6.64
C VAL A 98 9.22 7.52 7.46
N VAL A 99 8.26 6.88 8.15
CA VAL A 99 7.31 7.61 9.01
C VAL A 99 8.02 8.31 10.16
N LYS A 100 8.95 7.63 10.83
CA LYS A 100 9.74 8.24 11.91
C LYS A 100 10.49 9.48 11.43
N GLU A 101 11.14 9.41 10.27
CA GLU A 101 11.85 10.54 9.70
C GLU A 101 10.91 11.72 9.40
N ILE A 102 9.76 11.45 8.80
CA ILE A 102 8.76 12.48 8.51
C ILE A 102 8.24 13.11 9.80
N MET A 103 7.88 12.28 10.80
CA MET A 103 7.38 12.77 12.09
C MET A 103 8.42 13.57 12.85
N ALA A 104 9.70 13.17 12.79
CA ALA A 104 10.80 13.92 13.39
C ALA A 104 10.93 15.31 12.76
N LYS A 105 10.94 15.38 11.43
CA LYS A 105 10.99 16.65 10.69
C LYS A 105 9.77 17.56 10.95
N ALA A 106 8.63 16.97 11.19
CA ALA A 106 7.38 17.67 11.53
C ALA A 106 7.27 18.06 13.02
N GLY A 107 8.22 17.68 13.88
CA GLY A 107 8.16 17.92 15.32
C GLY A 107 7.07 17.11 16.05
N LEU A 108 6.61 16.01 15.43
CA LEU A 108 5.52 15.16 15.94
C LEU A 108 6.02 13.91 16.67
N LEU A 109 7.32 13.63 16.64
CA LEU A 109 7.90 12.50 17.34
C LEU A 109 7.96 12.82 18.84
N LYS A 110 7.09 12.21 19.63
CA LYS A 110 7.24 12.22 21.08
C LYS A 110 8.34 11.24 21.46
N GLU A 111 9.36 11.69 22.17
CA GLU A 111 10.29 10.78 22.82
C GLU A 111 9.48 9.91 23.80
N SER A 112 9.50 8.59 23.56
CA SER A 112 8.94 7.66 24.56
C SER A 112 9.88 7.66 25.75
N ASN A 113 9.40 8.18 26.86
CA ASN A 113 10.00 7.97 28.16
C ASN A 113 9.96 6.49 28.53
#